data_ca7b677db2d1b43ef0d4627661e8a8f7
#
_entry.id   ca7b677db2d1b43ef0d4627661e8a8f7
#
_cell.length_a   1.000
_cell.length_b   1.000
_cell.length_c   1.000
_cell.angle_alpha   90.00
_cell.angle_beta   90.00
_cell.angle_gamma   90.00
#
_symmetry.space_group_name_H-M   'P 1'
#
loop_
_entity.id
_entity.type
_entity.pdbx_description
1 polymer ?
#
loop_
_entity_poly.entity_id
_entity_poly.type
_entity_poly.pdbx_seq_one_letter_code
_entity_poly.pdbx_strand_id
1 'polypeptide(L)'
;MKFKNIYSKLPSFKIGLLFALYFSLVACKSDYFDKQPLDSISDGTFWKTEKDANLALIGCYNIGAGWSGEDFWNARAVFYLDLMAGLGSEKELIPDRVTDGSLNSSYWVTNSYWSNTYNKIAKCNNFLDHIDAIQMDQTKKNILKSEIRTLRAYCLFNLALYFGDVPLPKKLLTLDEANSITRTPKAEVWTFVENELKESATLLPTTRPSSEMGRITAGAALAILGRVQMAEKKWSDAAATYKKIIDSGAYSIEQGGFKKLFIQTGENSNEIILASQYHEDTYGHVFLQYLYPETYGGWHQFSPYNELVQSYECIDGKTVEESPLYNSNNPYNNRDPRLDQTIMISDRAVFKGVKYISRPESNSSDRMNRYNWSGYCVNKFMDSTFAGNLMNYGGNFTLIRYAEVLLSYLEAKVEAGDAINQALLDETINKVRGRASVNMPPVKVTDAASLRTIFRRERKVELAFEGIHYYDILRWGTAATELNRQFTGMKLTNSPATYKDFPVDNQGFLLYQKRAFVAGRNELWPIPQSERDINKNLTQNPGY
;
A
#
# COMPACT_ATOMS: atom_id res chain seq x y z
N MET A 1 -25.33 35.89 93.28
CA MET A 1 -26.41 36.84 93.34
C MET A 1 -26.49 37.63 92.05
N LYS A 2 -27.63 37.55 91.33
CA LYS A 2 -28.09 38.31 90.15
C LYS A 2 -27.42 38.05 88.78
N PHE A 3 -28.02 37.13 88.06
CA PHE A 3 -28.04 37.12 86.57
C PHE A 3 -28.87 38.29 86.04
N LYS A 4 -28.38 39.03 85.05
CA LYS A 4 -29.18 39.85 84.16
C LYS A 4 -28.66 39.88 82.71
N ASN A 5 -29.50 39.34 81.83
CA ASN A 5 -29.74 39.69 80.42
C ASN A 5 -28.57 39.85 79.44
N ILE A 6 -28.42 38.83 78.61
CA ILE A 6 -27.86 38.94 77.28
C ILE A 6 -28.89 38.33 76.32
N TYR A 7 -29.85 39.11 75.83
CA TYR A 7 -30.65 38.76 74.66
C TYR A 7 -31.10 40.04 73.96
N SER A 8 -30.30 40.55 73.02
CA SER A 8 -30.78 41.50 72.01
C SER A 8 -29.66 41.84 70.99
N LYS A 9 -29.18 40.90 70.19
CA LYS A 9 -28.43 41.17 68.92
C LYS A 9 -28.35 39.94 68.03
N LEU A 10 -29.50 39.58 67.45
CA LEU A 10 -29.52 38.48 66.44
C LEU A 10 -30.61 38.70 65.37
N PRO A 11 -30.63 39.83 64.62
CA PRO A 11 -31.18 39.71 63.24
C PRO A 11 -30.20 40.03 62.11
N SER A 12 -29.10 40.75 62.34
CA SER A 12 -28.20 41.16 61.26
C SER A 12 -27.32 40.07 60.70
N PHE A 13 -27.02 39.01 61.48
CA PHE A 13 -26.15 37.92 61.01
C PHE A 13 -26.86 36.91 60.05
N LYS A 14 -28.17 36.71 60.22
CA LYS A 14 -28.98 35.84 59.36
C LYS A 14 -29.27 36.47 58.00
N ILE A 15 -29.41 37.77 57.88
CA ILE A 15 -29.63 38.49 56.62
C ILE A 15 -28.31 38.50 55.79
N GLY A 16 -27.15 38.72 56.45
CA GLY A 16 -25.84 38.64 55.81
C GLY A 16 -25.52 37.29 55.25
N LEU A 17 -25.91 36.18 55.94
CA LEU A 17 -25.68 34.81 55.47
C LEU A 17 -26.59 34.45 54.26
N LEU A 18 -27.83 34.93 54.22
CA LEU A 18 -28.74 34.76 53.10
C LEU A 18 -28.29 35.58 51.87
N PHE A 19 -27.73 36.77 52.04
CA PHE A 19 -27.15 37.55 50.92
C PHE A 19 -25.86 36.94 50.40
N ALA A 20 -25.01 36.40 51.27
CA ALA A 20 -23.81 35.69 50.87
C ALA A 20 -24.14 34.39 50.09
N LEU A 21 -25.21 33.66 50.49
CA LEU A 21 -25.66 32.45 49.77
C LEU A 21 -26.31 32.78 48.42
N TYR A 22 -26.97 33.94 48.29
CA TYR A 22 -27.57 34.39 47.03
C TYR A 22 -26.51 34.87 46.02
N PHE A 23 -25.42 35.49 46.48
CA PHE A 23 -24.29 35.88 45.63
C PHE A 23 -23.43 34.70 45.18
N SER A 24 -23.36 33.61 45.94
CA SER A 24 -22.64 32.41 45.54
C SER A 24 -23.39 31.56 44.47
N LEU A 25 -24.69 31.75 44.26
CA LEU A 25 -25.49 31.07 43.25
C LEU A 25 -25.50 31.78 41.87
N VAL A 26 -25.01 33.02 41.80
CA VAL A 26 -24.96 33.83 40.56
C VAL A 26 -23.56 33.84 39.94
N ALA A 27 -22.54 33.27 40.60
CA ALA A 27 -21.14 33.30 40.17
C ALA A 27 -20.67 32.08 39.34
N CYS A 28 -21.55 31.13 39.08
CA CYS A 28 -21.21 30.06 38.13
C CYS A 28 -21.55 30.47 36.69
N LYS A 29 -20.67 31.25 36.08
CA LYS A 29 -20.58 31.22 34.62
C LYS A 29 -19.95 29.88 34.27
N SER A 30 -20.66 29.08 33.46
CA SER A 30 -20.24 27.77 32.93
C SER A 30 -18.89 27.80 32.18
N ASP A 31 -18.45 28.99 31.76
CA ASP A 31 -17.23 29.19 30.96
C ASP A 31 -15.91 29.02 31.74
N TYR A 32 -15.95 28.89 33.10
CA TYR A 32 -14.70 28.75 33.88
C TYR A 32 -14.08 27.34 33.79
N PHE A 33 -14.89 26.34 33.51
CA PHE A 33 -14.44 24.95 33.33
C PHE A 33 -14.25 24.55 31.87
N ASP A 34 -14.67 25.41 30.93
CA ASP A 34 -14.53 25.20 29.48
C ASP A 34 -13.25 25.87 28.93
N LYS A 35 -12.19 25.85 29.74
CA LYS A 35 -10.86 26.28 29.26
C LYS A 35 -10.32 25.21 28.33
N GLN A 36 -10.41 25.49 27.06
CA GLN A 36 -9.68 24.71 26.05
C GLN A 36 -8.18 24.86 26.32
N PRO A 37 -7.39 23.77 26.27
CA PRO A 37 -5.93 23.87 26.41
C PRO A 37 -5.39 24.85 25.38
N LEU A 38 -4.60 25.85 25.83
CA LEU A 38 -3.98 26.84 24.96
C LEU A 38 -2.84 26.25 24.12
N ASP A 39 -2.39 25.06 24.47
CA ASP A 39 -1.27 24.32 23.90
C ASP A 39 -1.69 23.09 23.08
N SER A 40 -2.99 22.82 22.98
CA SER A 40 -3.54 21.76 22.12
C SER A 40 -4.64 22.30 21.20
N ILE A 41 -4.64 21.78 19.97
CA ILE A 41 -5.67 22.10 18.97
C ILE A 41 -6.95 21.37 19.38
N SER A 42 -8.01 22.13 19.70
CA SER A 42 -9.35 21.59 19.98
C SER A 42 -10.28 21.82 18.79
N ASP A 43 -11.22 20.92 18.56
CA ASP A 43 -12.19 21.03 17.46
C ASP A 43 -12.94 22.38 17.45
N GLY A 44 -13.25 22.94 18.62
CA GLY A 44 -13.95 24.25 18.75
C GLY A 44 -13.14 25.46 18.29
N THR A 45 -11.81 25.34 18.17
CA THR A 45 -10.91 26.43 17.77
C THR A 45 -10.23 26.24 16.44
N PHE A 46 -10.18 25.00 15.92
CA PHE A 46 -9.37 24.62 14.76
C PHE A 46 -10.05 24.96 13.42
N TRP A 47 -11.27 24.56 13.18
CA TRP A 47 -11.95 24.60 11.87
C TRP A 47 -12.45 26.01 11.48
N LYS A 48 -11.57 27.02 11.31
CA LYS A 48 -11.94 28.41 11.05
C LYS A 48 -11.47 28.96 9.72
N THR A 49 -10.32 28.53 9.23
CA THR A 49 -9.67 29.15 8.08
C THR A 49 -9.27 28.13 7.00
N GLU A 50 -9.02 28.60 5.77
CA GLU A 50 -8.46 27.78 4.69
C GLU A 50 -7.13 27.12 5.10
N LYS A 51 -6.33 27.77 5.96
CA LYS A 51 -5.10 27.21 6.50
C LYS A 51 -5.38 26.00 7.38
N ASP A 52 -6.40 26.06 8.22
CA ASP A 52 -6.80 24.92 9.07
C ASP A 52 -7.28 23.75 8.23
N ALA A 53 -8.07 24.01 7.18
CA ALA A 53 -8.48 22.98 6.23
C ALA A 53 -7.28 22.29 5.56
N ASN A 54 -6.26 23.05 5.12
CA ASN A 54 -5.06 22.46 4.52
C ASN A 54 -4.23 21.66 5.53
N LEU A 55 -4.12 22.09 6.79
CA LEU A 55 -3.44 21.32 7.83
C LEU A 55 -4.17 20.01 8.12
N ALA A 56 -5.50 20.04 8.22
CA ALA A 56 -6.31 18.84 8.42
C ALA A 56 -6.21 17.88 7.23
N LEU A 57 -6.21 18.40 6.00
CA LEU A 57 -5.97 17.62 4.78
C LEU A 57 -4.64 16.86 4.86
N ILE A 58 -3.54 17.54 5.18
CA ILE A 58 -2.22 16.91 5.34
C ILE A 58 -2.28 15.83 6.43
N GLY A 59 -3.00 16.08 7.53
CA GLY A 59 -3.23 15.10 8.59
C GLY A 59 -3.95 13.83 8.12
N CYS A 60 -4.78 13.89 7.08
CA CYS A 60 -5.42 12.72 6.48
C CYS A 60 -4.47 11.90 5.62
N TYR A 61 -3.49 12.53 4.95
CA TYR A 61 -2.43 11.82 4.23
C TYR A 61 -1.43 11.13 5.17
N ASN A 62 -1.30 11.64 6.40
CA ASN A 62 -0.31 11.16 7.36
C ASN A 62 -0.60 9.71 7.77
N ILE A 63 0.39 8.84 7.60
CA ILE A 63 0.37 7.40 7.86
C ILE A 63 1.17 6.99 9.11
N GLY A 64 1.72 7.93 9.86
CA GLY A 64 2.70 7.64 10.91
C GLY A 64 4.13 7.48 10.37
N ALA A 65 5.09 8.12 11.00
CA ALA A 65 6.51 8.03 10.66
C ALA A 65 7.18 6.79 11.30
N GLY A 66 8.30 6.37 10.74
CA GLY A 66 9.17 5.35 11.33
C GLY A 66 8.62 3.91 11.20
N TRP A 67 8.55 3.21 12.33
CA TRP A 67 8.20 1.79 12.40
C TRP A 67 6.70 1.49 12.36
N SER A 68 5.86 2.51 12.53
CA SER A 68 4.46 2.32 12.86
C SER A 68 3.59 2.01 11.66
N GLY A 69 2.84 0.95 11.81
CA GLY A 69 1.55 0.74 11.19
C GLY A 69 1.55 0.14 9.80
N GLU A 70 1.20 -1.12 9.74
CA GLU A 70 0.75 -1.73 8.48
C GLU A 70 -0.60 -1.11 8.11
N ASP A 71 -0.66 -0.48 6.95
CA ASP A 71 -1.87 -0.04 6.26
C ASP A 71 -1.65 -0.09 4.75
N PHE A 72 -2.67 0.23 3.96
CA PHE A 72 -2.57 0.18 2.49
C PHE A 72 -1.85 1.40 1.88
N TRP A 73 -1.15 2.19 2.67
CA TRP A 73 -0.47 3.41 2.25
C TRP A 73 1.02 3.45 2.64
N ASN A 74 1.40 2.78 3.73
CA ASN A 74 2.78 2.72 4.19
C ASN A 74 3.66 1.90 3.26
N ALA A 75 4.87 2.39 2.95
CA ALA A 75 5.81 1.76 2.03
C ALA A 75 6.05 0.26 2.31
N ARG A 76 6.43 -0.08 3.56
CA ARG A 76 6.68 -1.48 3.95
C ARG A 76 5.42 -2.33 3.88
N ALA A 77 4.30 -1.80 4.32
CA ALA A 77 3.04 -2.54 4.35
C ALA A 77 2.51 -2.80 2.93
N VAL A 78 2.59 -1.83 2.03
CA VAL A 78 2.23 -2.06 0.61
C VAL A 78 3.17 -3.10 -0.02
N PHE A 79 4.48 -3.03 0.25
CA PHE A 79 5.44 -4.04 -0.19
C PHE A 79 5.11 -5.44 0.33
N TYR A 80 4.63 -5.58 1.57
CA TYR A 80 4.22 -6.86 2.17
C TYR A 80 3.13 -7.57 1.37
N LEU A 81 2.23 -6.84 0.70
CA LEU A 81 1.18 -7.46 -0.13
C LEU A 81 1.78 -8.35 -1.23
N ASP A 82 2.90 -7.95 -1.80
CA ASP A 82 3.57 -8.74 -2.84
C ASP A 82 4.35 -9.94 -2.25
N LEU A 83 4.83 -9.84 -1.02
CA LEU A 83 5.37 -11.00 -0.30
C LEU A 83 4.26 -12.00 0.04
N MET A 84 3.08 -11.53 0.48
CA MET A 84 1.88 -12.37 0.66
C MET A 84 1.49 -13.08 -0.64
N ALA A 85 1.69 -12.42 -1.79
CA ALA A 85 1.43 -12.97 -3.12
C ALA A 85 2.49 -13.98 -3.63
N GLY A 86 3.54 -14.25 -2.86
CA GLY A 86 4.55 -15.23 -3.25
C GLY A 86 5.61 -14.70 -4.22
N LEU A 87 5.86 -13.38 -4.26
CA LEU A 87 7.00 -12.84 -5.00
C LEU A 87 8.31 -12.97 -4.21
N GLY A 88 8.24 -13.18 -2.93
CA GLY A 88 9.36 -13.34 -2.03
C GLY A 88 8.90 -13.65 -0.61
N SER A 89 9.84 -13.60 0.32
CA SER A 89 9.64 -13.86 1.74
C SER A 89 10.33 -12.79 2.58
N GLU A 90 9.87 -12.61 3.78
CA GLU A 90 10.56 -11.82 4.80
C GLU A 90 11.26 -12.76 5.78
N LYS A 91 12.42 -12.34 6.30
CA LYS A 91 13.29 -13.13 7.18
C LYS A 91 12.59 -13.72 8.40
N GLU A 92 11.63 -13.00 8.97
CA GLU A 92 10.83 -13.42 10.12
C GLU A 92 9.48 -14.05 9.73
N LEU A 93 9.23 -14.19 8.42
CA LEU A 93 8.02 -14.76 7.83
C LEU A 93 6.74 -13.99 8.21
N ILE A 94 6.86 -12.71 8.53
CA ILE A 94 5.73 -11.89 9.00
C ILE A 94 4.61 -11.83 7.93
N PRO A 95 4.82 -11.32 6.69
CA PRO A 95 3.76 -11.32 5.69
C PRO A 95 3.40 -12.72 5.20
N ASP A 96 4.32 -13.66 5.24
CA ASP A 96 4.15 -15.02 4.74
C ASP A 96 3.02 -15.77 5.45
N ARG A 97 2.86 -15.55 6.77
CA ARG A 97 1.81 -16.18 7.60
C ARG A 97 0.39 -15.84 7.14
N VAL A 98 0.21 -14.79 6.37
CA VAL A 98 -1.11 -14.44 5.81
C VAL A 98 -1.57 -15.49 4.78
N THR A 99 -0.62 -16.13 4.09
CA THR A 99 -0.89 -17.05 2.97
C THR A 99 -0.25 -18.43 3.11
N ASP A 100 0.32 -18.76 4.27
CA ASP A 100 0.93 -20.07 4.55
C ASP A 100 -0.03 -21.09 5.20
N GLY A 101 -1.29 -20.68 5.43
CA GLY A 101 -2.33 -21.49 6.07
C GLY A 101 -2.43 -21.28 7.59
N SER A 102 -1.54 -20.52 8.22
CA SER A 102 -1.53 -20.30 9.68
C SER A 102 -2.33 -19.07 10.14
N LEU A 103 -2.82 -18.24 9.19
CA LEU A 103 -3.56 -17.01 9.50
C LEU A 103 -4.74 -17.25 10.45
N ASN A 104 -4.87 -16.42 11.47
CA ASN A 104 -5.97 -16.43 12.43
C ASN A 104 -6.41 -15.00 12.80
N SER A 105 -7.54 -14.86 13.49
CA SER A 105 -8.16 -13.56 13.81
C SER A 105 -7.40 -12.70 14.83
N SER A 106 -6.37 -13.24 15.47
CA SER A 106 -5.50 -12.51 16.39
C SER A 106 -4.16 -12.14 15.77
N TYR A 107 -3.98 -12.40 14.46
CA TYR A 107 -2.71 -12.10 13.82
C TYR A 107 -2.52 -10.59 13.66
N TRP A 108 -1.49 -10.06 14.31
CA TRP A 108 -1.28 -8.63 14.49
C TRP A 108 -1.13 -7.85 13.17
N VAL A 109 -0.58 -8.47 12.11
CA VAL A 109 -0.38 -7.81 10.81
C VAL A 109 -1.72 -7.41 10.20
N THR A 110 -2.62 -8.37 10.00
CA THR A 110 -3.95 -8.10 9.43
C THR A 110 -4.78 -7.18 10.33
N ASN A 111 -4.61 -7.31 11.67
CA ASN A 111 -5.25 -6.43 12.64
C ASN A 111 -4.75 -4.97 12.49
N SER A 112 -3.44 -4.77 12.24
CA SER A 112 -2.88 -3.44 11.98
C SER A 112 -3.43 -2.83 10.70
N TYR A 113 -3.53 -3.58 9.60
CA TYR A 113 -4.17 -3.09 8.37
C TYR A 113 -5.61 -2.63 8.63
N TRP A 114 -6.37 -3.37 9.42
CA TRP A 114 -7.72 -2.98 9.80
C TRP A 114 -7.73 -1.69 10.60
N SER A 115 -7.08 -1.67 11.76
CA SER A 115 -7.17 -0.55 12.70
C SER A 115 -6.58 0.75 12.15
N ASN A 116 -5.40 0.70 11.50
CA ASN A 116 -4.77 1.89 10.93
C ASN A 116 -5.57 2.46 9.76
N THR A 117 -6.19 1.58 8.95
CA THR A 117 -7.02 2.03 7.84
C THR A 117 -8.31 2.68 8.35
N TYR A 118 -8.96 2.12 9.37
CA TYR A 118 -10.14 2.77 10.00
C TYR A 118 -9.79 4.08 10.70
N ASN A 119 -8.61 4.19 11.32
CA ASN A 119 -8.12 5.47 11.86
C ASN A 119 -7.98 6.53 10.76
N LYS A 120 -7.48 6.16 9.58
CA LYS A 120 -7.41 7.05 8.42
C LYS A 120 -8.80 7.45 7.92
N ILE A 121 -9.74 6.51 7.83
CA ILE A 121 -11.14 6.79 7.48
C ILE A 121 -11.79 7.74 8.49
N ALA A 122 -11.54 7.57 9.78
CA ALA A 122 -12.05 8.48 10.82
C ALA A 122 -11.52 9.91 10.63
N LYS A 123 -10.22 10.08 10.33
CA LYS A 123 -9.64 11.40 9.99
C LYS A 123 -10.30 12.01 8.75
N CYS A 124 -10.53 11.21 7.70
CA CYS A 124 -11.22 11.66 6.50
C CYS A 124 -12.65 12.10 6.80
N ASN A 125 -13.38 11.33 7.59
CA ASN A 125 -14.75 11.66 7.99
C ASN A 125 -14.78 12.94 8.85
N ASN A 126 -13.87 13.06 9.82
CA ASN A 126 -13.75 14.29 10.63
C ASN A 126 -13.52 15.52 9.74
N PHE A 127 -12.64 15.41 8.74
CA PHE A 127 -12.43 16.48 7.77
C PHE A 127 -13.72 16.85 7.01
N LEU A 128 -14.43 15.84 6.48
CA LEU A 128 -15.64 16.05 5.68
C LEU A 128 -16.80 16.61 6.50
N ASP A 129 -16.90 16.26 7.77
CA ASP A 129 -17.94 16.75 8.68
C ASP A 129 -17.75 18.25 9.04
N HIS A 130 -16.51 18.76 8.98
CA HIS A 130 -16.20 20.14 9.42
C HIS A 130 -15.90 21.13 8.29
N ILE A 131 -15.42 20.69 7.11
CA ILE A 131 -14.93 21.57 6.05
C ILE A 131 -16.00 22.55 5.55
N ASP A 132 -17.27 22.17 5.56
CA ASP A 132 -18.34 23.02 5.03
C ASP A 132 -18.56 24.30 5.86
N ALA A 133 -18.22 24.27 7.15
CA ALA A 133 -18.30 25.46 8.03
C ALA A 133 -17.21 26.51 7.74
N ILE A 134 -16.11 26.14 7.10
CA ILE A 134 -15.00 27.05 6.82
C ILE A 134 -15.36 28.00 5.68
N GLN A 135 -15.15 29.30 5.90
CA GLN A 135 -15.31 30.32 4.86
C GLN A 135 -14.07 30.35 3.97
N MET A 136 -14.20 29.87 2.73
CA MET A 136 -13.14 29.82 1.73
C MET A 136 -13.73 29.76 0.32
N ASP A 137 -12.90 29.90 -0.69
CA ASP A 137 -13.32 29.72 -2.10
C ASP A 137 -13.96 28.34 -2.31
N GLN A 138 -15.14 28.32 -2.96
CA GLN A 138 -15.94 27.11 -3.12
C GLN A 138 -15.26 26.07 -4.03
N THR A 139 -14.54 26.51 -5.05
CA THR A 139 -13.80 25.60 -5.96
C THR A 139 -12.67 24.91 -5.21
N LYS A 140 -11.89 25.66 -4.44
CA LYS A 140 -10.85 25.09 -3.57
C LYS A 140 -11.44 24.12 -2.56
N LYS A 141 -12.56 24.50 -1.89
CA LYS A 141 -13.25 23.61 -0.94
C LYS A 141 -13.64 22.29 -1.59
N ASN A 142 -14.22 22.33 -2.78
CA ASN A 142 -14.63 21.15 -3.54
C ASN A 142 -13.42 20.26 -3.91
N ILE A 143 -12.28 20.85 -4.27
CA ILE A 143 -11.03 20.12 -4.54
C ILE A 143 -10.55 19.41 -3.26
N LEU A 144 -10.49 20.10 -2.12
CA LEU A 144 -10.06 19.49 -0.84
C LEU A 144 -10.99 18.35 -0.43
N LYS A 145 -12.32 18.54 -0.55
CA LYS A 145 -13.31 17.46 -0.28
C LYS A 145 -13.07 16.26 -1.19
N SER A 146 -12.79 16.49 -2.47
CA SER A 146 -12.58 15.43 -3.45
C SER A 146 -11.28 14.64 -3.19
N GLU A 147 -10.22 15.28 -2.71
CA GLU A 147 -9.01 14.60 -2.27
C GLU A 147 -9.30 13.64 -1.11
N ILE A 148 -9.99 14.14 -0.08
CA ILE A 148 -10.32 13.34 1.10
C ILE A 148 -11.30 12.22 0.78
N ARG A 149 -12.29 12.46 -0.08
CA ARG A 149 -13.20 11.42 -0.56
C ARG A 149 -12.44 10.34 -1.33
N THR A 150 -11.49 10.71 -2.17
CA THR A 150 -10.63 9.76 -2.90
C THR A 150 -9.77 8.93 -1.93
N LEU A 151 -9.16 9.55 -0.93
CA LEU A 151 -8.36 8.85 0.07
C LEU A 151 -9.21 7.87 0.89
N ARG A 152 -10.41 8.31 1.36
CA ARG A 152 -11.36 7.44 2.06
C ARG A 152 -11.82 6.27 1.19
N ALA A 153 -12.12 6.54 -0.08
CA ALA A 153 -12.52 5.53 -1.04
C ALA A 153 -11.42 4.49 -1.27
N TYR A 154 -10.15 4.90 -1.39
CA TYR A 154 -9.00 4.00 -1.47
C TYR A 154 -8.90 3.10 -0.24
N CYS A 155 -9.07 3.65 0.96
CA CYS A 155 -9.07 2.88 2.21
C CYS A 155 -10.20 1.85 2.24
N LEU A 156 -11.44 2.26 1.94
CA LEU A 156 -12.61 1.39 1.93
C LEU A 156 -12.54 0.30 0.86
N PHE A 157 -12.01 0.63 -0.33
CA PHE A 157 -11.78 -0.35 -1.38
C PHE A 157 -10.89 -1.49 -0.90
N ASN A 158 -9.73 -1.16 -0.33
CA ASN A 158 -8.77 -2.16 0.15
C ASN A 158 -9.30 -2.96 1.34
N LEU A 159 -9.97 -2.31 2.31
CA LEU A 159 -10.64 -3.04 3.40
C LEU A 159 -11.62 -4.07 2.85
N ALA A 160 -12.53 -3.67 1.96
CA ALA A 160 -13.52 -4.58 1.38
C ALA A 160 -12.87 -5.64 0.46
N LEU A 161 -11.75 -5.33 -0.19
CA LEU A 161 -11.02 -6.30 -1.00
C LEU A 161 -10.49 -7.46 -0.15
N TYR A 162 -9.82 -7.16 0.96
CA TYR A 162 -9.11 -8.15 1.76
C TYR A 162 -9.95 -8.71 2.92
N PHE A 163 -10.91 -7.96 3.48
CA PHE A 163 -11.74 -8.42 4.60
C PHE A 163 -13.18 -8.79 4.20
N GLY A 164 -13.58 -8.58 2.95
CA GLY A 164 -14.95 -8.84 2.49
C GLY A 164 -15.93 -7.76 2.94
N ASP A 165 -17.04 -8.16 3.60
CA ASP A 165 -17.97 -7.22 4.20
C ASP A 165 -17.29 -6.48 5.35
N VAL A 166 -17.45 -5.15 5.39
CA VAL A 166 -16.79 -4.27 6.38
C VAL A 166 -17.70 -3.13 6.83
N PRO A 167 -17.55 -2.57 8.02
CA PRO A 167 -18.22 -1.34 8.41
C PRO A 167 -18.00 -0.20 7.41
N LEU A 168 -19.08 0.53 7.09
CA LEU A 168 -19.05 1.67 6.16
C LEU A 168 -19.43 2.99 6.90
N PRO A 169 -18.52 3.57 7.69
CA PRO A 169 -18.76 4.85 8.34
C PRO A 169 -18.68 5.98 7.30
N LYS A 170 -19.77 6.74 7.16
CA LYS A 170 -19.87 7.89 6.23
C LYS A 170 -19.65 9.24 6.94
N LYS A 171 -19.54 9.24 8.27
CA LYS A 171 -19.25 10.37 9.16
C LYS A 171 -18.31 9.93 10.28
N LEU A 172 -17.79 10.85 11.05
CA LEU A 172 -17.10 10.53 12.31
C LEU A 172 -18.11 9.87 13.28
N LEU A 173 -17.81 8.66 13.72
CA LEU A 173 -18.67 7.92 14.64
C LEU A 173 -18.38 8.30 16.10
N THR A 174 -19.42 8.37 16.90
CA THR A 174 -19.28 8.34 18.37
C THR A 174 -18.83 6.93 18.81
N LEU A 175 -18.38 6.81 20.06
CA LEU A 175 -17.95 5.52 20.62
C LEU A 175 -19.07 4.47 20.58
N ASP A 176 -20.31 4.87 20.93
CA ASP A 176 -21.47 3.97 20.92
C ASP A 176 -21.81 3.51 19.50
N GLU A 177 -21.77 4.43 18.52
CA GLU A 177 -21.97 4.09 17.11
C GLU A 177 -20.89 3.12 16.61
N ALA A 178 -19.61 3.38 16.94
CA ALA A 178 -18.49 2.53 16.57
C ALA A 178 -18.60 1.12 17.18
N ASN A 179 -19.05 1.03 18.43
CA ASN A 179 -19.21 -0.24 19.14
C ASN A 179 -20.48 -1.01 18.73
N SER A 180 -21.33 -0.43 17.87
CA SER A 180 -22.60 -1.05 17.44
C SER A 180 -22.75 -1.20 15.93
N ILE A 181 -21.88 -0.58 15.13
CA ILE A 181 -21.94 -0.63 13.66
C ILE A 181 -21.82 -2.08 13.15
N THR A 182 -22.61 -2.42 12.14
CA THR A 182 -22.58 -3.73 11.49
C THR A 182 -21.66 -3.70 10.25
N ARG A 183 -21.30 -4.87 9.76
CA ARG A 183 -20.63 -5.02 8.47
C ARG A 183 -21.61 -4.72 7.33
N THR A 184 -21.21 -3.89 6.38
CA THR A 184 -21.91 -3.60 5.13
C THR A 184 -21.43 -4.59 4.06
N PRO A 185 -22.32 -5.16 3.24
CA PRO A 185 -21.94 -6.04 2.14
C PRO A 185 -20.87 -5.40 1.23
N LYS A 186 -19.85 -6.16 0.85
CA LYS A 186 -18.75 -5.72 -0.01
C LYS A 186 -19.20 -4.99 -1.26
N ALA A 187 -20.25 -5.48 -1.92
CA ALA A 187 -20.80 -4.87 -3.14
C ALA A 187 -21.37 -3.46 -2.89
N GLU A 188 -21.99 -3.23 -1.73
CA GLU A 188 -22.51 -1.91 -1.35
C GLU A 188 -21.35 -0.96 -1.00
N VAL A 189 -20.32 -1.45 -0.30
CA VAL A 189 -19.10 -0.67 -0.02
C VAL A 189 -18.44 -0.23 -1.33
N TRP A 190 -18.29 -1.13 -2.29
CA TRP A 190 -17.69 -0.81 -3.59
C TRP A 190 -18.57 0.11 -4.45
N THR A 191 -19.88 -0.03 -4.40
CA THR A 191 -20.80 0.93 -5.03
C THR A 191 -20.61 2.34 -4.46
N PHE A 192 -20.51 2.47 -3.13
CA PHE A 192 -20.20 3.75 -2.48
C PHE A 192 -18.85 4.30 -2.94
N VAL A 193 -17.81 3.47 -2.95
CA VAL A 193 -16.46 3.83 -3.40
C VAL A 193 -16.45 4.31 -4.85
N GLU A 194 -17.11 3.60 -5.76
CA GLU A 194 -17.22 4.02 -7.16
C GLU A 194 -17.86 5.42 -7.31
N ASN A 195 -18.93 5.68 -6.58
CA ASN A 195 -19.62 6.97 -6.65
C ASN A 195 -18.73 8.11 -6.13
N GLU A 196 -18.06 7.90 -4.98
CA GLU A 196 -17.09 8.85 -4.44
C GLU A 196 -15.97 9.17 -5.45
N LEU A 197 -15.42 8.14 -6.10
CA LEU A 197 -14.33 8.32 -7.06
C LEU A 197 -14.79 8.95 -8.37
N LYS A 198 -15.95 8.58 -8.90
CA LYS A 198 -16.54 9.18 -10.11
C LYS A 198 -16.76 10.68 -9.94
N GLU A 199 -17.36 11.08 -8.83
CA GLU A 199 -17.60 12.49 -8.52
C GLU A 199 -16.28 13.24 -8.28
N SER A 200 -15.39 12.68 -7.46
CA SER A 200 -14.10 13.30 -7.15
C SER A 200 -13.25 13.53 -8.40
N ALA A 201 -13.22 12.58 -9.33
CA ALA A 201 -12.46 12.70 -10.57
C ALA A 201 -12.89 13.87 -11.45
N THR A 202 -14.14 14.34 -11.34
CA THR A 202 -14.62 15.51 -12.10
C THR A 202 -14.21 16.85 -11.50
N LEU A 203 -13.89 16.87 -10.22
CA LEU A 203 -13.59 18.09 -9.46
C LEU A 203 -12.08 18.27 -9.20
N LEU A 204 -11.33 17.18 -9.23
CA LEU A 204 -9.88 17.19 -9.02
C LEU A 204 -9.14 17.74 -10.24
N PRO A 205 -8.03 18.45 -10.04
CA PRO A 205 -7.19 18.89 -11.14
C PRO A 205 -6.45 17.69 -11.78
N THR A 206 -6.18 17.79 -13.09
CA THR A 206 -5.42 16.77 -13.82
C THR A 206 -3.95 16.72 -13.40
N THR A 207 -3.37 17.88 -13.07
CA THR A 207 -1.98 18.02 -12.61
C THR A 207 -1.93 18.94 -11.39
N ARG A 208 -0.83 18.89 -10.64
CA ARG A 208 -0.59 19.76 -9.49
C ARG A 208 0.62 20.66 -9.72
N PRO A 209 0.61 21.90 -9.21
CA PRO A 209 1.82 22.72 -9.18
C PRO A 209 2.90 22.06 -8.28
N SER A 210 4.16 22.43 -8.44
CA SER A 210 5.28 21.87 -7.68
C SER A 210 5.12 22.02 -6.16
N SER A 211 4.46 23.08 -5.69
CA SER A 211 4.15 23.29 -4.27
C SER A 211 3.10 22.33 -3.69
N GLU A 212 2.37 21.61 -4.54
CA GLU A 212 1.35 20.62 -4.18
C GLU A 212 1.68 19.23 -4.72
N MET A 213 2.94 18.98 -5.04
CA MET A 213 3.39 17.68 -5.52
C MET A 213 3.03 16.57 -4.53
N GLY A 214 2.57 15.44 -5.04
CA GLY A 214 2.13 14.29 -4.24
C GLY A 214 0.67 14.33 -3.78
N ARG A 215 -0.05 15.45 -3.96
CA ARG A 215 -1.49 15.51 -3.70
C ARG A 215 -2.28 14.79 -4.78
N ILE A 216 -3.41 14.20 -4.38
CA ILE A 216 -4.30 13.42 -5.27
C ILE A 216 -4.77 14.27 -6.45
N THR A 217 -4.71 13.67 -7.64
CA THR A 217 -5.17 14.22 -8.92
C THR A 217 -6.39 13.47 -9.44
N ALA A 218 -7.03 13.99 -10.49
CA ALA A 218 -8.09 13.27 -11.20
C ALA A 218 -7.60 11.89 -11.72
N GLY A 219 -6.35 11.82 -12.18
CA GLY A 219 -5.74 10.56 -12.64
C GLY A 219 -5.63 9.53 -11.52
N ALA A 220 -5.31 9.94 -10.29
CA ALA A 220 -5.28 9.05 -9.13
C ALA A 220 -6.67 8.50 -8.79
N ALA A 221 -7.70 9.37 -8.75
CA ALA A 221 -9.09 8.96 -8.51
C ALA A 221 -9.59 7.97 -9.60
N LEU A 222 -9.31 8.25 -10.87
CA LEU A 222 -9.65 7.36 -11.98
C LEU A 222 -8.89 6.03 -11.93
N ALA A 223 -7.60 6.03 -11.56
CA ALA A 223 -6.83 4.79 -11.46
C ALA A 223 -7.35 3.87 -10.34
N ILE A 224 -7.72 4.44 -9.19
CA ILE A 224 -8.37 3.69 -8.11
C ILE A 224 -9.75 3.17 -8.56
N LEU A 225 -10.55 4.00 -9.25
CA LEU A 225 -11.84 3.60 -9.82
C LEU A 225 -11.67 2.41 -10.79
N GLY A 226 -10.66 2.46 -11.66
CA GLY A 226 -10.32 1.37 -12.56
C GLY A 226 -9.98 0.08 -11.80
N ARG A 227 -9.19 0.15 -10.70
CA ARG A 227 -8.91 -1.02 -9.84
C ARG A 227 -10.20 -1.62 -9.26
N VAL A 228 -11.14 -0.80 -8.78
CA VAL A 228 -12.44 -1.27 -8.27
C VAL A 228 -13.20 -2.01 -9.36
N GLN A 229 -13.35 -1.39 -10.53
CA GLN A 229 -14.08 -1.95 -11.67
C GLN A 229 -13.44 -3.25 -12.20
N MET A 230 -12.09 -3.34 -12.22
CA MET A 230 -11.38 -4.58 -12.55
C MET A 230 -11.68 -5.70 -11.53
N ALA A 231 -11.72 -5.37 -10.23
CA ALA A 231 -12.03 -6.33 -9.18
C ALA A 231 -13.49 -6.83 -9.26
N GLU A 232 -14.41 -5.98 -9.70
CA GLU A 232 -15.82 -6.32 -9.95
C GLU A 232 -16.07 -6.97 -11.32
N LYS A 233 -15.03 -7.12 -12.15
CA LYS A 233 -15.11 -7.62 -13.53
C LYS A 233 -16.00 -6.77 -14.44
N LYS A 234 -16.12 -5.47 -14.14
CA LYS A 234 -16.78 -4.45 -14.96
C LYS A 234 -15.82 -4.00 -16.08
N TRP A 235 -15.47 -4.92 -16.96
CA TRP A 235 -14.35 -4.76 -17.90
C TRP A 235 -14.49 -3.54 -18.82
N SER A 236 -15.67 -3.36 -19.41
CA SER A 236 -15.93 -2.21 -20.31
C SER A 236 -15.84 -0.88 -19.58
N ASP A 237 -16.35 -0.81 -18.33
CA ASP A 237 -16.26 0.39 -17.49
C ASP A 237 -14.81 0.68 -17.12
N ALA A 238 -14.05 -0.35 -16.74
CA ALA A 238 -12.64 -0.23 -16.42
C ALA A 238 -11.83 0.28 -17.62
N ALA A 239 -12.07 -0.29 -18.81
CA ALA A 239 -11.45 0.18 -20.06
C ALA A 239 -11.77 1.66 -20.31
N ALA A 240 -13.04 2.06 -20.20
CA ALA A 240 -13.44 3.45 -20.37
C ALA A 240 -12.79 4.40 -19.34
N THR A 241 -12.64 3.93 -18.09
CA THR A 241 -12.02 4.69 -17.01
C THR A 241 -10.53 4.87 -17.25
N TYR A 242 -9.79 3.80 -17.56
CA TYR A 242 -8.35 3.91 -17.87
C TYR A 242 -8.09 4.72 -19.14
N LYS A 243 -8.96 4.61 -20.14
CA LYS A 243 -8.85 5.43 -21.36
C LYS A 243 -8.88 6.94 -21.07
N LYS A 244 -9.68 7.40 -20.10
CA LYS A 244 -9.69 8.82 -19.69
C LYS A 244 -8.33 9.27 -19.15
N ILE A 245 -7.60 8.41 -18.43
CA ILE A 245 -6.26 8.72 -17.94
C ILE A 245 -5.28 8.81 -19.13
N ILE A 246 -5.36 7.86 -20.06
CA ILE A 246 -4.52 7.83 -21.26
C ILE A 246 -4.76 9.08 -22.11
N ASP A 247 -6.02 9.42 -22.36
CA ASP A 247 -6.42 10.56 -23.19
C ASP A 247 -6.12 11.93 -22.56
N SER A 248 -5.93 11.98 -21.25
CA SER A 248 -5.54 13.22 -20.58
C SER A 248 -4.17 13.73 -21.02
N GLY A 249 -3.30 12.82 -21.50
CA GLY A 249 -1.92 13.15 -21.89
C GLY A 249 -1.03 13.61 -20.74
N ALA A 250 -1.51 13.53 -19.48
CA ALA A 250 -0.79 14.01 -18.30
C ALA A 250 0.38 13.10 -17.88
N TYR A 251 0.36 11.84 -18.30
CA TYR A 251 1.31 10.83 -17.87
C TYR A 251 2.06 10.20 -19.04
N SER A 252 3.29 9.76 -18.79
CA SER A 252 4.13 9.10 -19.79
C SER A 252 5.04 8.07 -19.14
N ILE A 253 5.46 7.06 -19.91
CA ILE A 253 6.45 6.08 -19.47
C ILE A 253 7.82 6.75 -19.30
N GLU A 254 8.46 6.56 -18.14
CA GLU A 254 9.80 7.07 -17.83
C GLU A 254 10.86 6.43 -18.75
N GLN A 255 11.64 7.26 -19.43
CA GLN A 255 12.70 6.81 -20.33
C GLN A 255 14.11 6.89 -19.71
N GLY A 256 14.28 7.64 -18.61
CA GLY A 256 15.57 7.84 -17.93
C GLY A 256 16.07 6.67 -17.09
N GLY A 257 15.28 5.58 -17.02
CA GLY A 257 15.64 4.35 -16.32
C GLY A 257 14.52 3.76 -15.47
N PHE A 258 14.30 2.46 -15.59
CA PHE A 258 13.25 1.76 -14.82
C PHE A 258 13.46 1.89 -13.30
N LYS A 259 14.67 1.58 -12.82
CA LYS A 259 15.00 1.66 -11.39
C LYS A 259 14.91 3.10 -10.84
N LYS A 260 15.12 4.11 -11.67
CA LYS A 260 15.03 5.52 -11.27
C LYS A 260 13.67 5.89 -10.69
N LEU A 261 12.58 5.26 -11.16
CA LEU A 261 11.22 5.48 -10.67
C LEU A 261 11.04 5.22 -9.16
N PHE A 262 11.92 4.45 -8.54
CA PHE A 262 11.74 3.90 -7.20
C PHE A 262 12.75 4.45 -6.18
N ILE A 263 13.48 5.50 -6.53
CA ILE A 263 14.46 6.19 -5.68
C ILE A 263 14.20 7.70 -5.68
N GLN A 264 14.71 8.43 -4.71
CA GLN A 264 14.43 9.87 -4.52
C GLN A 264 14.61 10.72 -5.80
N THR A 265 15.63 10.43 -6.61
CA THR A 265 15.89 11.19 -7.84
C THR A 265 14.82 11.02 -8.93
N GLY A 266 13.93 10.07 -8.79
CA GLY A 266 12.84 9.79 -9.76
C GLY A 266 11.44 10.18 -9.31
N GLU A 267 11.26 10.73 -8.13
CA GLU A 267 9.96 11.03 -7.52
C GLU A 267 9.06 11.99 -8.33
N ASN A 268 9.67 12.82 -9.17
CA ASN A 268 8.97 13.77 -10.03
C ASN A 268 8.72 13.24 -11.45
N SER A 269 8.85 11.93 -11.67
CA SER A 269 8.57 11.32 -12.97
C SER A 269 7.10 11.45 -13.34
N ASN A 270 6.82 11.82 -14.61
CA ASN A 270 5.46 11.83 -15.14
C ASN A 270 4.82 10.43 -15.23
N GLU A 271 5.54 9.38 -14.92
CA GLU A 271 4.96 8.05 -14.81
C GLU A 271 4.22 7.83 -13.49
N ILE A 272 4.57 8.56 -12.41
CA ILE A 272 3.98 8.40 -11.08
C ILE A 272 2.63 9.12 -11.03
N ILE A 273 1.56 8.38 -10.70
CA ILE A 273 0.20 8.90 -10.57
C ILE A 273 -0.15 9.16 -9.11
N LEU A 274 0.27 8.26 -8.23
CA LEU A 274 0.04 8.34 -6.79
C LEU A 274 1.20 7.72 -6.04
N ALA A 275 1.72 8.41 -5.02
CA ALA A 275 2.75 7.91 -4.13
C ALA A 275 2.50 8.34 -2.69
N SER A 276 2.88 7.49 -1.74
CA SER A 276 3.02 7.89 -0.34
C SER A 276 4.20 8.83 -0.22
N GLN A 277 3.97 9.99 0.38
CA GLN A 277 4.99 11.03 0.49
C GLN A 277 5.77 10.89 1.79
N TYR A 278 7.08 10.99 1.70
CA TYR A 278 8.00 10.98 2.84
C TYR A 278 8.98 12.12 2.75
N HIS A 279 9.60 12.45 3.85
CA HIS A 279 10.61 13.50 3.92
C HIS A 279 11.65 13.13 4.98
N GLU A 280 12.92 13.11 4.59
CA GLU A 280 14.03 12.85 5.49
C GLU A 280 13.98 13.80 6.70
N ASP A 281 14.35 13.32 7.88
CA ASP A 281 14.39 14.03 9.16
C ASP A 281 13.03 14.42 9.78
N THR A 282 11.98 14.64 9.01
CA THR A 282 10.68 15.06 9.54
C THR A 282 9.60 14.00 9.44
N TYR A 283 9.66 13.17 8.40
CA TYR A 283 8.66 12.15 8.11
C TYR A 283 9.26 11.00 7.31
N GLY A 284 10.41 10.50 7.74
CA GLY A 284 11.10 9.39 7.09
C GLY A 284 10.56 8.02 7.48
N HIS A 285 11.02 7.00 6.76
CA HIS A 285 10.66 5.60 7.01
C HIS A 285 11.88 4.68 6.98
N VAL A 286 11.70 3.49 7.57
CA VAL A 286 12.77 2.50 7.77
C VAL A 286 12.96 1.53 6.59
N PHE A 287 12.30 1.74 5.47
CA PHE A 287 12.21 0.75 4.40
C PHE A 287 13.58 0.38 3.79
N LEU A 288 14.49 1.36 3.62
CA LEU A 288 15.84 1.06 3.14
C LEU A 288 16.65 0.20 4.13
N GLN A 289 16.43 0.35 5.43
CA GLN A 289 17.07 -0.49 6.45
C GLN A 289 16.67 -1.97 6.28
N TYR A 290 15.42 -2.22 5.93
CA TYR A 290 14.94 -3.57 5.62
C TYR A 290 15.49 -4.13 4.30
N LEU A 291 15.67 -3.26 3.28
CA LEU A 291 16.08 -3.67 1.94
C LEU A 291 17.59 -3.92 1.80
N TYR A 292 18.41 -3.02 2.38
CA TYR A 292 19.83 -3.07 2.12
C TYR A 292 20.46 -4.38 2.61
N PRO A 293 21.43 -4.93 1.83
CA PRO A 293 22.27 -6.03 2.29
C PRO A 293 22.99 -5.69 3.60
N GLU A 294 23.30 -6.70 4.42
CA GLU A 294 24.01 -6.53 5.69
C GLU A 294 25.41 -5.92 5.48
N THR A 295 26.08 -6.23 4.38
CA THR A 295 27.36 -5.62 3.97
C THR A 295 27.30 -4.08 3.91
N TYR A 296 26.10 -3.49 3.73
CA TYR A 296 25.90 -2.04 3.68
C TYR A 296 25.13 -1.48 4.88
N GLY A 297 25.10 -2.22 6.00
CA GLY A 297 24.45 -1.79 7.23
C GLY A 297 22.94 -1.96 7.23
N GLY A 298 22.36 -2.59 6.22
CA GLY A 298 20.95 -2.98 6.21
C GLY A 298 20.70 -4.28 6.95
N TRP A 299 19.43 -4.70 6.97
CA TRP A 299 19.01 -5.94 7.63
C TRP A 299 18.75 -7.09 6.66
N HIS A 300 18.77 -6.84 5.37
CA HIS A 300 18.49 -7.82 4.32
C HIS A 300 17.24 -8.65 4.63
N GLN A 301 16.12 -7.98 4.93
CA GLN A 301 14.91 -8.68 5.40
C GLN A 301 14.15 -9.38 4.29
N PHE A 302 14.29 -8.95 3.02
CA PHE A 302 13.43 -9.39 1.93
C PHE A 302 14.17 -10.22 0.90
N SER A 303 13.69 -11.42 0.66
CA SER A 303 14.29 -12.40 -0.25
C SER A 303 13.31 -12.78 -1.35
N PRO A 304 13.50 -12.30 -2.61
CA PRO A 304 12.72 -12.75 -3.77
C PRO A 304 12.75 -14.25 -3.95
N TYR A 305 11.66 -14.85 -4.44
CA TYR A 305 11.65 -16.26 -4.84
C TYR A 305 12.15 -16.44 -6.27
N ASN A 306 12.69 -17.64 -6.55
CA ASN A 306 13.14 -18.02 -7.88
C ASN A 306 11.97 -18.04 -8.89
N GLU A 307 10.75 -18.29 -8.46
CA GLU A 307 9.54 -18.23 -9.28
C GLU A 307 9.32 -16.84 -9.88
N LEU A 308 9.67 -15.77 -9.16
CA LEU A 308 9.71 -14.44 -9.75
C LEU A 308 10.86 -14.29 -10.74
N VAL A 309 12.06 -14.79 -10.40
CA VAL A 309 13.23 -14.77 -11.31
C VAL A 309 12.92 -15.51 -12.62
N GLN A 310 12.25 -16.65 -12.56
CA GLN A 310 11.86 -17.42 -13.74
C GLN A 310 10.76 -16.73 -14.57
N SER A 311 9.97 -15.84 -13.98
CA SER A 311 8.93 -15.08 -14.70
C SER A 311 9.49 -14.03 -15.68
N TYR A 312 10.73 -13.58 -15.50
CA TYR A 312 11.40 -12.71 -16.47
C TYR A 312 11.75 -13.49 -17.73
N GLU A 313 11.36 -12.98 -18.89
CA GLU A 313 11.66 -13.60 -20.20
C GLU A 313 13.15 -13.54 -20.53
N CYS A 314 13.55 -14.26 -21.57
CA CYS A 314 14.83 -14.02 -22.23
C CYS A 314 14.76 -12.79 -23.14
N ILE A 315 15.90 -12.24 -23.54
CA ILE A 315 15.98 -11.02 -24.36
C ILE A 315 15.34 -11.16 -25.76
N ASP A 316 15.02 -12.39 -26.18
CA ASP A 316 14.26 -12.69 -27.40
C ASP A 316 12.73 -12.62 -27.19
N GLY A 317 12.27 -12.29 -25.98
CA GLY A 317 10.85 -12.17 -25.62
C GLY A 317 10.14 -13.50 -25.41
N LYS A 318 10.88 -14.59 -25.23
CA LYS A 318 10.35 -15.93 -24.92
C LYS A 318 10.59 -16.29 -23.46
N THR A 319 9.77 -17.19 -22.94
CA THR A 319 9.97 -17.75 -21.59
C THR A 319 11.27 -18.56 -21.48
N VAL A 320 11.69 -18.86 -20.26
CA VAL A 320 12.89 -19.68 -20.03
C VAL A 320 12.75 -21.11 -20.56
N GLU A 321 11.52 -21.59 -20.68
CA GLU A 321 11.22 -22.92 -21.25
C GLU A 321 11.27 -22.93 -22.78
N GLU A 322 10.97 -21.79 -23.42
CA GLU A 322 10.83 -21.69 -24.89
C GLU A 322 12.06 -21.09 -25.57
N SER A 323 12.87 -20.32 -24.85
CA SER A 323 13.97 -19.59 -25.43
C SER A 323 15.21 -20.45 -25.64
N PRO A 324 15.77 -20.51 -26.88
CA PRO A 324 17.05 -21.12 -27.12
C PRO A 324 18.23 -20.36 -26.51
N LEU A 325 18.03 -19.15 -26.04
CA LEU A 325 19.05 -18.34 -25.39
C LEU A 325 19.18 -18.66 -23.89
N TYR A 326 18.22 -19.39 -23.31
CA TYR A 326 18.28 -19.81 -21.92
C TYR A 326 19.33 -20.90 -21.72
N ASN A 327 20.18 -20.71 -20.73
CA ASN A 327 21.17 -21.70 -20.34
C ASN A 327 21.02 -22.05 -18.86
N SER A 328 20.60 -23.26 -18.56
CA SER A 328 20.37 -23.72 -17.18
C SER A 328 21.64 -23.69 -16.31
N ASN A 329 22.84 -23.71 -16.89
CA ASN A 329 24.11 -23.56 -16.16
C ASN A 329 24.43 -22.10 -15.84
N ASN A 330 23.86 -21.15 -16.60
CA ASN A 330 23.99 -19.71 -16.40
C ASN A 330 22.59 -19.06 -16.47
N PRO A 331 21.67 -19.36 -15.54
CA PRO A 331 20.23 -19.10 -15.67
C PRO A 331 19.86 -17.62 -15.66
N TYR A 332 20.80 -16.74 -15.36
CA TYR A 332 20.61 -15.29 -15.26
C TYR A 332 21.10 -14.51 -16.47
N ASN A 333 21.75 -15.18 -17.44
CA ASN A 333 22.22 -14.54 -18.67
C ASN A 333 21.11 -14.48 -19.73
N ASN A 334 21.20 -13.49 -20.62
CA ASN A 334 20.24 -13.26 -21.71
C ASN A 334 18.79 -13.11 -21.22
N ARG A 335 18.61 -12.47 -20.08
CA ARG A 335 17.29 -12.24 -19.46
C ARG A 335 16.83 -10.80 -19.65
N ASP A 336 15.53 -10.59 -19.53
CA ASP A 336 14.91 -9.27 -19.44
C ASP A 336 15.72 -8.34 -18.52
N PRO A 337 16.14 -7.16 -18.98
CA PRO A 337 16.96 -6.24 -18.18
C PRO A 337 16.34 -5.81 -16.85
N ARG A 338 15.01 -5.92 -16.70
CA ARG A 338 14.32 -5.64 -15.42
C ARG A 338 14.68 -6.65 -14.33
N LEU A 339 15.14 -7.87 -14.69
CA LEU A 339 15.58 -8.83 -13.69
C LEU A 339 16.68 -8.24 -12.79
N ASP A 340 17.77 -7.74 -13.39
CA ASP A 340 18.88 -7.16 -12.62
C ASP A 340 18.49 -5.84 -11.94
N GLN A 341 17.53 -5.10 -12.49
CA GLN A 341 17.04 -3.86 -11.91
C GLN A 341 16.09 -4.11 -10.71
N THR A 342 15.45 -5.27 -10.65
CA THR A 342 14.51 -5.64 -9.58
C THR A 342 15.16 -6.52 -8.51
N ILE A 343 16.09 -7.39 -8.88
CA ILE A 343 16.65 -8.44 -8.02
C ILE A 343 18.18 -8.41 -8.08
N MET A 344 18.81 -8.38 -6.91
CA MET A 344 20.25 -8.62 -6.79
C MET A 344 20.53 -10.13 -6.82
N ILE A 345 21.38 -10.53 -7.73
CA ILE A 345 21.84 -11.91 -7.92
C ILE A 345 23.28 -12.00 -7.45
N SER A 346 23.59 -13.01 -6.64
CA SER A 346 24.94 -13.27 -6.14
C SER A 346 25.99 -13.32 -7.26
N ASP A 347 27.15 -12.73 -7.02
CA ASP A 347 28.30 -12.65 -7.93
C ASP A 347 28.07 -11.82 -9.20
N ARG A 348 26.85 -11.36 -9.45
CA ARG A 348 26.47 -10.55 -10.61
C ARG A 348 26.16 -9.10 -10.24
N ALA A 349 25.36 -8.88 -9.20
CA ALA A 349 24.98 -7.53 -8.78
C ALA A 349 26.14 -6.79 -8.12
N VAL A 350 26.26 -5.50 -8.45
CA VAL A 350 27.20 -4.56 -7.81
C VAL A 350 26.39 -3.41 -7.22
N PHE A 351 26.58 -3.11 -5.94
CA PHE A 351 25.94 -2.00 -5.27
C PHE A 351 27.01 -1.15 -4.56
N LYS A 352 26.97 0.16 -4.75
CA LYS A 352 27.98 1.10 -4.22
C LYS A 352 29.45 0.63 -4.45
N GLY A 353 29.70 0.04 -5.62
CA GLY A 353 31.02 -0.44 -6.02
C GLY A 353 31.45 -1.80 -5.45
N VAL A 354 30.64 -2.44 -4.61
CA VAL A 354 30.96 -3.75 -4.04
C VAL A 354 30.02 -4.83 -4.62
N LYS A 355 30.59 -5.99 -4.90
CA LYS A 355 29.84 -7.13 -5.42
C LYS A 355 28.99 -7.77 -4.32
N TYR A 356 27.71 -7.98 -4.59
CA TYR A 356 26.81 -8.74 -3.72
C TYR A 356 27.13 -10.23 -3.80
N ILE A 357 27.38 -10.87 -2.66
CA ILE A 357 27.73 -12.29 -2.57
C ILE A 357 26.88 -12.94 -1.47
N SER A 358 25.97 -13.82 -1.88
CA SER A 358 25.07 -14.54 -0.96
C SER A 358 25.31 -16.05 -0.90
N ARG A 359 26.31 -16.56 -1.60
CA ARG A 359 26.62 -17.99 -1.57
C ARG A 359 26.96 -18.48 -0.15
N PRO A 360 26.48 -19.69 0.26
CA PRO A 360 26.68 -20.19 1.62
C PRO A 360 28.13 -20.32 2.07
N GLU A 361 29.03 -20.66 1.13
CA GLU A 361 30.47 -20.85 1.39
C GLU A 361 31.28 -19.54 1.45
N SER A 362 30.65 -18.41 1.15
CA SER A 362 31.33 -17.12 1.13
C SER A 362 31.60 -16.61 2.56
N ASN A 363 32.53 -15.64 2.69
CA ASN A 363 32.77 -14.91 3.92
C ASN A 363 31.93 -13.60 4.00
N SER A 364 31.00 -13.41 3.07
CA SER A 364 30.13 -12.23 3.05
C SER A 364 29.17 -12.22 4.25
N SER A 365 28.84 -11.05 4.77
CA SER A 365 27.76 -10.88 5.74
C SER A 365 26.41 -11.28 5.15
N ASP A 366 26.25 -11.13 3.82
CA ASP A 366 25.04 -11.46 3.08
C ASP A 366 24.94 -12.94 2.68
N ARG A 367 25.86 -13.80 3.14
CA ARG A 367 25.81 -15.22 2.83
C ARG A 367 24.50 -15.84 3.34
N MET A 368 23.90 -16.69 2.52
CA MET A 368 22.76 -17.51 2.95
C MET A 368 23.15 -18.34 4.18
N ASN A 369 22.26 -18.37 5.16
CA ASN A 369 22.32 -19.35 6.21
C ASN A 369 21.05 -20.23 6.14
N ARG A 370 21.04 -21.32 6.91
CA ARG A 370 19.99 -22.35 6.87
C ARG A 370 18.54 -21.85 7.00
N TYR A 371 18.33 -20.64 7.47
CA TYR A 371 17.01 -20.23 7.97
C TYR A 371 16.41 -19.05 7.21
N ASN A 372 17.15 -18.28 6.41
CA ASN A 372 16.75 -16.92 6.20
C ASN A 372 16.55 -16.46 4.77
N TRP A 373 17.23 -17.02 3.75
CA TRP A 373 17.28 -16.34 2.47
C TRP A 373 17.19 -17.27 1.28
N SER A 374 16.51 -16.80 0.25
CA SER A 374 16.48 -17.46 -1.04
C SER A 374 17.82 -17.34 -1.81
N GLY A 375 18.76 -16.54 -1.32
CA GLY A 375 20.00 -16.19 -2.02
C GLY A 375 19.90 -14.96 -2.91
N TYR A 376 18.69 -14.40 -3.06
CA TYR A 376 18.43 -13.14 -3.76
C TYR A 376 18.15 -12.01 -2.77
N CYS A 377 18.35 -10.75 -3.22
CA CYS A 377 17.96 -9.56 -2.50
C CYS A 377 17.16 -8.63 -3.43
N VAL A 378 16.24 -7.85 -2.88
CA VAL A 378 15.47 -6.86 -3.66
C VAL A 378 16.37 -5.71 -4.05
N ASN A 379 16.39 -5.33 -5.34
CA ASN A 379 17.18 -4.23 -5.89
C ASN A 379 16.36 -3.01 -6.29
N LYS A 380 15.08 -3.18 -6.56
CA LYS A 380 14.21 -2.18 -7.21
C LYS A 380 14.20 -0.83 -6.51
N PHE A 381 14.11 -0.83 -5.18
CA PHE A 381 14.01 0.38 -4.35
C PHE A 381 15.35 0.80 -3.70
N MET A 382 16.43 0.10 -4.01
CA MET A 382 17.74 0.40 -3.39
C MET A 382 18.36 1.65 -4.01
N ASP A 383 18.36 2.72 -3.25
CA ASP A 383 18.96 4.00 -3.66
C ASP A 383 20.46 4.00 -3.37
N SER A 384 21.27 3.70 -4.38
CA SER A 384 22.74 3.68 -4.24
C SER A 384 23.34 5.07 -4.01
N THR A 385 22.60 6.13 -4.25
CA THR A 385 23.04 7.52 -4.06
C THR A 385 22.77 8.03 -2.64
N PHE A 386 21.85 7.39 -1.91
CA PHE A 386 21.52 7.77 -0.55
C PHE A 386 22.69 7.51 0.41
N ALA A 387 23.10 8.55 1.15
CA ALA A 387 24.18 8.51 2.13
C ALA A 387 23.71 8.80 3.57
N GLY A 388 22.39 9.02 3.77
CA GLY A 388 21.80 9.34 5.07
C GLY A 388 21.56 8.11 5.95
N ASN A 389 20.75 8.29 6.98
CA ASN A 389 20.35 7.23 7.88
C ASN A 389 19.30 6.31 7.24
N LEU A 390 19.61 5.03 7.04
CA LEU A 390 18.71 4.03 6.43
C LEU A 390 17.37 3.87 7.19
N MET A 391 17.37 4.20 8.49
CA MET A 391 16.15 4.16 9.32
C MET A 391 15.28 5.41 9.19
N ASN A 392 15.71 6.40 8.40
CA ASN A 392 15.03 7.68 8.23
C ASN A 392 15.05 8.12 6.76
N TYR A 393 14.72 7.21 5.84
CA TYR A 393 14.70 7.48 4.42
C TYR A 393 13.52 8.34 4.02
N GLY A 394 13.76 9.40 3.25
CA GLY A 394 12.74 10.33 2.79
C GLY A 394 12.17 10.03 1.39
N GLY A 395 12.59 8.94 0.77
CA GLY A 395 12.11 8.58 -0.58
C GLY A 395 10.65 8.14 -0.61
N ASN A 396 9.89 8.68 -1.55
CA ASN A 396 8.47 8.37 -1.74
C ASN A 396 8.26 6.92 -2.19
N PHE A 397 7.13 6.33 -1.82
CA PHE A 397 6.75 4.99 -2.27
C PHE A 397 5.60 5.06 -3.28
N THR A 398 5.85 4.59 -4.50
CA THR A 398 4.88 4.60 -5.59
C THR A 398 3.76 3.60 -5.34
N LEU A 399 2.50 4.07 -5.34
CA LEU A 399 1.29 3.27 -5.16
C LEU A 399 0.58 2.97 -6.48
N ILE A 400 0.64 3.91 -7.42
CA ILE A 400 0.03 3.78 -8.76
C ILE A 400 0.90 4.53 -9.76
N ARG A 401 1.20 3.88 -10.89
CA ARG A 401 1.93 4.50 -12.00
C ARG A 401 1.34 4.16 -13.37
N TYR A 402 1.73 4.93 -14.38
CA TYR A 402 1.13 4.87 -15.70
C TYR A 402 1.30 3.51 -16.41
N ALA A 403 2.39 2.78 -16.15
CA ALA A 403 2.55 1.43 -16.68
C ALA A 403 1.43 0.48 -16.20
N GLU A 404 0.99 0.59 -14.95
CA GLU A 404 -0.16 -0.17 -14.45
C GLU A 404 -1.45 0.21 -15.22
N VAL A 405 -1.67 1.50 -15.48
CA VAL A 405 -2.83 1.97 -16.25
C VAL A 405 -2.86 1.36 -17.64
N LEU A 406 -1.72 1.37 -18.34
CA LEU A 406 -1.61 0.82 -19.69
C LEU A 406 -1.87 -0.69 -19.71
N LEU A 407 -1.27 -1.43 -18.78
CA LEU A 407 -1.44 -2.88 -18.67
C LEU A 407 -2.87 -3.25 -18.24
N SER A 408 -3.48 -2.48 -17.34
CA SER A 408 -4.87 -2.69 -16.91
C SER A 408 -5.88 -2.34 -18.01
N TYR A 409 -5.59 -1.31 -18.81
CA TYR A 409 -6.42 -0.97 -19.98
C TYR A 409 -6.42 -2.11 -21.00
N LEU A 410 -5.24 -2.65 -21.33
CA LEU A 410 -5.13 -3.81 -22.23
C LEU A 410 -5.90 -5.02 -21.68
N GLU A 411 -5.69 -5.34 -20.40
CA GLU A 411 -6.38 -6.45 -19.74
C GLU A 411 -7.90 -6.27 -19.82
N ALA A 412 -8.40 -5.07 -19.46
CA ALA A 412 -9.83 -4.77 -19.50
C ALA A 412 -10.42 -4.93 -20.92
N LYS A 413 -9.69 -4.52 -21.96
CA LYS A 413 -10.10 -4.70 -23.37
C LYS A 413 -10.15 -6.18 -23.76
N VAL A 414 -9.15 -6.97 -23.38
CA VAL A 414 -9.10 -8.43 -23.66
C VAL A 414 -10.24 -9.15 -22.92
N GLU A 415 -10.45 -8.86 -21.65
CA GLU A 415 -11.47 -9.52 -20.83
C GLU A 415 -12.92 -9.07 -21.18
N ALA A 416 -13.08 -7.86 -21.74
CA ALA A 416 -14.36 -7.41 -22.31
C ALA A 416 -14.71 -8.12 -23.62
N GLY A 417 -13.77 -8.84 -24.23
CA GLY A 417 -13.95 -9.51 -25.54
C GLY A 417 -13.82 -8.54 -26.73
N ASP A 418 -13.20 -7.39 -26.51
CA ASP A 418 -12.97 -6.42 -27.59
C ASP A 418 -11.94 -6.93 -28.60
N ALA A 419 -12.05 -6.46 -29.84
CA ALA A 419 -11.05 -6.76 -30.87
C ALA A 419 -9.70 -6.11 -30.53
N ILE A 420 -8.66 -6.94 -30.41
CA ILE A 420 -7.31 -6.49 -30.13
C ILE A 420 -6.52 -6.40 -31.43
N ASN A 421 -5.96 -5.23 -31.70
CA ASN A 421 -5.10 -4.98 -32.86
C ASN A 421 -3.69 -4.57 -32.42
N GLN A 422 -2.76 -4.51 -33.38
CA GLN A 422 -1.36 -4.18 -33.08
C GLN A 422 -1.21 -2.75 -32.52
N ALA A 423 -1.99 -1.79 -32.99
CA ALA A 423 -1.93 -0.42 -32.48
C ALA A 423 -2.26 -0.34 -30.98
N LEU A 424 -3.26 -1.07 -30.51
CA LEU A 424 -3.57 -1.16 -29.08
C LEU A 424 -2.41 -1.79 -28.28
N LEU A 425 -1.78 -2.84 -28.80
CA LEU A 425 -0.61 -3.44 -28.14
C LEU A 425 0.57 -2.44 -28.08
N ASP A 426 0.78 -1.68 -29.15
CA ASP A 426 1.86 -0.69 -29.26
C ASP A 426 1.62 0.51 -28.32
N GLU A 427 0.38 0.90 -28.12
CA GLU A 427 -0.01 1.97 -27.19
C GLU A 427 0.00 1.53 -25.73
N THR A 428 0.02 0.24 -25.43
CA THR A 428 -0.09 -0.32 -24.09
C THR A 428 1.14 -1.14 -23.69
N ILE A 429 1.08 -2.46 -23.79
CA ILE A 429 2.13 -3.38 -23.32
C ILE A 429 3.48 -3.12 -24.01
N ASN A 430 3.47 -2.84 -25.32
CA ASN A 430 4.70 -2.57 -26.05
C ASN A 430 5.36 -1.26 -25.67
N LYS A 431 4.58 -0.27 -25.25
CA LYS A 431 5.11 0.99 -24.69
C LYS A 431 5.84 0.76 -23.36
N VAL A 432 5.34 -0.13 -22.51
CA VAL A 432 6.00 -0.54 -21.26
C VAL A 432 7.28 -1.33 -21.56
N ARG A 433 7.20 -2.34 -22.41
CA ARG A 433 8.34 -3.20 -22.82
C ARG A 433 9.42 -2.43 -23.59
N GLY A 434 9.02 -1.45 -24.39
CA GLY A 434 9.91 -0.61 -25.20
C GLY A 434 10.61 0.51 -24.46
N ARG A 435 10.44 0.65 -23.14
CA ARG A 435 11.19 1.60 -22.30
C ARG A 435 12.70 1.48 -22.60
N ALA A 436 13.41 2.59 -22.78
CA ALA A 436 14.81 2.59 -23.24
C ALA A 436 15.75 1.70 -22.37
N SER A 437 15.53 1.65 -21.05
CA SER A 437 16.32 0.81 -20.14
C SER A 437 15.88 -0.66 -20.07
N VAL A 438 14.81 -1.04 -20.79
CA VAL A 438 14.21 -2.38 -20.83
C VAL A 438 14.36 -2.99 -22.22
N ASN A 439 13.86 -2.32 -23.24
CA ASN A 439 14.01 -2.66 -24.68
C ASN A 439 13.73 -4.13 -25.01
N MET A 440 12.65 -4.67 -24.45
CA MET A 440 12.19 -6.03 -24.75
C MET A 440 11.43 -6.07 -26.09
N PRO A 441 11.47 -7.21 -26.82
CA PRO A 441 10.74 -7.36 -28.06
C PRO A 441 9.24 -7.06 -27.91
N PRO A 442 8.61 -6.43 -28.94
CA PRO A 442 7.20 -6.14 -28.88
C PRO A 442 6.34 -7.40 -28.97
N VAL A 443 5.26 -7.41 -28.19
CA VAL A 443 4.19 -8.41 -28.28
C VAL A 443 3.45 -8.22 -29.59
N LYS A 444 3.18 -9.32 -30.30
CA LYS A 444 2.39 -9.36 -31.52
C LYS A 444 0.96 -9.79 -31.22
N VAL A 445 0.03 -9.39 -32.09
CA VAL A 445 -1.38 -9.83 -31.99
C VAL A 445 -1.45 -11.35 -32.02
N THR A 446 -2.19 -11.91 -31.09
CA THR A 446 -2.48 -13.34 -30.96
C THR A 446 -3.87 -13.51 -30.35
N ASP A 447 -4.28 -14.75 -30.09
CA ASP A 447 -5.55 -15.05 -29.44
C ASP A 447 -5.63 -14.52 -27.99
N ALA A 448 -6.85 -14.36 -27.49
CA ALA A 448 -7.10 -13.79 -26.15
C ALA A 448 -6.50 -14.63 -25.00
N ALA A 449 -6.41 -15.96 -25.15
CA ALA A 449 -5.86 -16.82 -24.09
C ALA A 449 -4.34 -16.63 -23.98
N SER A 450 -3.65 -16.57 -25.13
CA SER A 450 -2.22 -16.26 -25.21
C SER A 450 -1.93 -14.85 -24.69
N LEU A 451 -2.73 -13.84 -25.10
CA LEU A 451 -2.59 -12.47 -24.59
C LEU A 451 -2.77 -12.40 -23.08
N ARG A 452 -3.75 -13.16 -22.52
CA ARG A 452 -3.97 -13.23 -21.08
C ARG A 452 -2.73 -13.74 -20.35
N THR A 453 -2.10 -14.79 -20.83
CA THR A 453 -0.85 -15.32 -20.26
C THR A 453 0.27 -14.29 -20.34
N ILE A 454 0.42 -13.60 -21.48
CA ILE A 454 1.45 -12.61 -21.72
C ILE A 454 1.27 -11.39 -20.79
N PHE A 455 0.09 -10.77 -20.77
CA PHE A 455 -0.08 -9.55 -19.94
C PHE A 455 -0.05 -9.84 -18.44
N ARG A 456 -0.51 -11.01 -17.97
CA ARG A 456 -0.38 -11.40 -16.55
C ARG A 456 1.09 -11.55 -16.15
N ARG A 457 1.91 -12.16 -17.00
CA ARG A 457 3.36 -12.25 -16.80
C ARG A 457 4.00 -10.85 -16.83
N GLU A 458 3.65 -10.02 -17.82
CA GLU A 458 4.16 -8.65 -17.92
C GLU A 458 3.82 -7.82 -16.70
N ARG A 459 2.58 -7.90 -16.19
CA ARG A 459 2.18 -7.24 -14.94
C ARG A 459 3.03 -7.71 -13.77
N LYS A 460 3.23 -9.02 -13.62
CA LYS A 460 4.02 -9.61 -12.54
C LYS A 460 5.46 -9.09 -12.54
N VAL A 461 6.13 -9.03 -13.68
CA VAL A 461 7.54 -8.61 -13.76
C VAL A 461 7.71 -7.09 -13.74
N GLU A 462 6.82 -6.34 -14.36
CA GLU A 462 6.85 -4.87 -14.38
C GLU A 462 6.52 -4.29 -13.00
N LEU A 463 5.46 -4.79 -12.36
CA LEU A 463 4.91 -4.26 -11.11
C LEU A 463 5.39 -5.01 -9.85
N ALA A 464 6.39 -5.89 -9.98
CA ALA A 464 6.92 -6.65 -8.85
C ALA A 464 7.31 -5.74 -7.68
N PHE A 465 6.84 -6.09 -6.47
CA PHE A 465 7.09 -5.39 -5.21
C PHE A 465 6.43 -4.01 -5.06
N GLU A 466 5.44 -3.69 -5.90
CA GLU A 466 4.64 -2.46 -5.78
C GLU A 466 3.30 -2.69 -5.06
N GLY A 467 3.10 -3.87 -4.47
CA GLY A 467 1.92 -4.23 -3.67
C GLY A 467 0.67 -4.56 -4.50
N ILE A 468 0.84 -4.85 -5.81
CA ILE A 468 -0.30 -5.08 -6.71
C ILE A 468 -0.52 -6.55 -7.04
N HIS A 469 0.48 -7.42 -6.89
CA HIS A 469 0.34 -8.81 -7.33
C HIS A 469 -0.66 -9.59 -6.48
N TYR A 470 -0.78 -9.29 -5.17
CA TYR A 470 -1.79 -9.94 -4.32
C TYR A 470 -3.22 -9.60 -4.74
N TYR A 471 -3.46 -8.32 -5.05
CA TYR A 471 -4.72 -7.89 -5.68
C TYR A 471 -4.97 -8.65 -6.99
N ASP A 472 -3.96 -8.79 -7.83
CA ASP A 472 -4.07 -9.46 -9.13
C ASP A 472 -4.43 -10.95 -8.99
N ILE A 473 -3.74 -11.73 -8.17
CA ILE A 473 -4.00 -13.17 -8.02
C ILE A 473 -5.35 -13.45 -7.33
N LEU A 474 -5.82 -12.55 -6.44
CA LEU A 474 -7.14 -12.67 -5.83
C LEU A 474 -8.26 -12.42 -6.86
N ARG A 475 -8.20 -11.34 -7.64
CA ARG A 475 -9.23 -11.02 -8.64
C ARG A 475 -9.22 -11.96 -9.85
N TRP A 476 -8.05 -12.53 -10.19
CA TRP A 476 -7.93 -13.57 -11.22
C TRP A 476 -8.43 -14.94 -10.72
N GLY A 477 -8.57 -15.13 -9.41
CA GLY A 477 -8.91 -16.41 -8.81
C GLY A 477 -7.79 -17.45 -8.91
N THR A 478 -6.54 -16.99 -9.00
CA THR A 478 -5.35 -17.87 -9.16
C THR A 478 -4.54 -18.06 -7.88
N ALA A 479 -4.93 -17.40 -6.77
CA ALA A 479 -4.17 -17.40 -5.53
C ALA A 479 -3.85 -18.82 -5.02
N ALA A 480 -4.84 -19.72 -4.99
CA ALA A 480 -4.59 -21.10 -4.56
C ALA A 480 -3.60 -21.84 -5.46
N THR A 481 -3.66 -21.63 -6.77
CA THR A 481 -2.74 -22.26 -7.73
C THR A 481 -1.33 -21.72 -7.63
N GLU A 482 -1.19 -20.39 -7.44
CA GLU A 482 0.12 -19.73 -7.37
C GLU A 482 0.82 -19.95 -6.04
N LEU A 483 0.06 -20.07 -4.93
CA LEU A 483 0.61 -20.13 -3.58
C LEU A 483 0.77 -21.55 -3.03
N ASN A 484 -0.05 -22.53 -3.45
CA ASN A 484 0.08 -23.94 -2.99
C ASN A 484 1.24 -24.65 -3.65
N ARG A 485 2.46 -24.24 -3.34
CA ARG A 485 3.66 -24.82 -3.94
C ARG A 485 4.86 -24.76 -3.01
N GLN A 486 5.89 -25.52 -3.35
CA GLN A 486 7.25 -25.34 -2.85
C GLN A 486 7.87 -24.16 -3.60
N PHE A 487 8.24 -23.09 -2.88
CA PHE A 487 9.02 -21.99 -3.43
C PHE A 487 10.51 -22.30 -3.37
N THR A 488 11.23 -21.83 -4.38
CA THR A 488 12.67 -22.08 -4.54
C THR A 488 13.48 -20.79 -4.41
N GLY A 489 14.77 -20.95 -4.11
CA GLY A 489 15.76 -19.88 -4.06
C GLY A 489 16.76 -19.99 -5.21
N MET A 490 17.92 -19.37 -5.03
CA MET A 490 18.98 -19.36 -6.05
C MET A 490 19.47 -20.77 -6.40
N LYS A 491 20.04 -20.89 -7.58
CA LYS A 491 20.71 -22.13 -8.00
C LYS A 491 22.06 -22.29 -7.26
N LEU A 492 22.22 -23.45 -6.63
CA LEU A 492 23.47 -23.86 -5.99
C LEU A 492 24.24 -24.75 -6.96
N THR A 493 25.37 -24.26 -7.46
CA THR A 493 26.10 -24.92 -8.57
C THR A 493 27.17 -25.90 -8.12
N ASN A 494 27.48 -25.95 -6.82
CA ASN A 494 28.49 -26.83 -6.26
C ASN A 494 27.92 -28.15 -5.75
N SER A 495 28.80 -29.11 -5.45
CA SER A 495 28.44 -30.44 -5.00
C SER A 495 27.44 -30.44 -3.83
N PRO A 496 26.41 -31.31 -3.83
CA PRO A 496 25.52 -31.52 -2.70
C PRO A 496 26.24 -31.78 -1.36
N ALA A 497 27.46 -32.33 -1.42
CA ALA A 497 28.29 -32.53 -0.23
C ALA A 497 28.72 -31.22 0.45
N THR A 498 28.87 -30.13 -0.33
CA THR A 498 29.22 -28.79 0.18
C THR A 498 28.01 -28.11 0.82
N TYR A 499 26.80 -28.44 0.37
CA TYR A 499 25.55 -27.79 0.77
C TYR A 499 24.56 -28.76 1.45
N LYS A 500 25.05 -29.75 2.19
CA LYS A 500 24.21 -30.78 2.84
C LYS A 500 23.07 -30.22 3.69
N ASP A 501 23.21 -28.98 4.18
CA ASP A 501 22.20 -28.28 4.98
C ASP A 501 21.23 -27.42 4.11
N PHE A 502 21.42 -27.40 2.79
CA PHE A 502 20.62 -26.65 1.85
C PHE A 502 19.98 -27.62 0.85
N PRO A 503 18.77 -28.10 1.12
CA PRO A 503 18.10 -29.01 0.20
C PRO A 503 17.82 -28.32 -1.14
N VAL A 504 18.07 -29.01 -2.24
CA VAL A 504 17.86 -28.53 -3.60
C VAL A 504 16.91 -29.45 -4.36
N ASP A 505 16.25 -28.90 -5.37
CA ASP A 505 15.49 -29.67 -6.33
C ASP A 505 16.41 -30.40 -7.35
N ASN A 506 15.80 -31.12 -8.31
CA ASN A 506 16.54 -31.86 -9.33
C ASN A 506 17.28 -30.97 -10.35
N GLN A 507 17.02 -29.66 -10.36
CA GLN A 507 17.70 -28.65 -11.19
C GLN A 507 18.78 -27.89 -10.42
N GLY A 508 18.91 -28.12 -9.11
CA GLY A 508 19.88 -27.49 -8.24
C GLY A 508 19.41 -26.17 -7.62
N PHE A 509 18.12 -25.83 -7.68
CA PHE A 509 17.56 -24.67 -6.99
C PHE A 509 17.27 -25.01 -5.53
N LEU A 510 17.60 -24.08 -4.61
CA LEU A 510 17.33 -24.22 -3.19
C LEU A 510 15.84 -24.43 -2.92
N LEU A 511 15.48 -25.48 -2.20
CA LEU A 511 14.12 -25.66 -1.65
C LEU A 511 13.97 -24.75 -0.44
N TYR A 512 13.22 -23.66 -0.59
CA TYR A 512 13.23 -22.59 0.42
C TYR A 512 11.99 -22.64 1.34
N GLN A 513 10.79 -22.37 0.82
CA GLN A 513 9.57 -22.31 1.62
C GLN A 513 8.41 -23.03 0.93
N LYS A 514 7.58 -23.71 1.71
CA LYS A 514 6.30 -24.26 1.24
C LYS A 514 5.15 -23.45 1.83
N ARG A 515 4.20 -23.05 1.00
CA ARG A 515 2.96 -22.40 1.42
C ARG A 515 1.76 -23.31 1.24
N ALA A 516 0.70 -23.03 2.00
CA ALA A 516 -0.56 -23.75 1.99
C ALA A 516 -1.74 -22.77 2.05
N PHE A 517 -2.10 -22.23 0.89
CA PHE A 517 -3.26 -21.35 0.76
C PHE A 517 -4.56 -22.18 0.73
N VAL A 518 -5.48 -21.94 1.64
CA VAL A 518 -6.74 -22.68 1.76
C VAL A 518 -7.81 -21.94 0.97
N ALA A 519 -8.18 -22.49 -0.20
CA ALA A 519 -9.26 -21.94 -1.01
C ALA A 519 -10.60 -21.92 -0.25
N GLY A 520 -11.37 -20.86 -0.44
CA GLY A 520 -12.63 -20.61 0.29
C GLY A 520 -12.44 -20.00 1.68
N ARG A 521 -11.19 -19.85 2.15
CA ARG A 521 -10.84 -19.24 3.43
C ARG A 521 -9.85 -18.08 3.25
N ASN A 522 -8.68 -18.34 2.65
CA ASN A 522 -7.57 -17.39 2.64
C ASN A 522 -7.70 -16.30 1.57
N GLU A 523 -8.75 -16.32 0.73
CA GLU A 523 -9.11 -15.19 -0.13
C GLU A 523 -9.52 -13.94 0.66
N LEU A 524 -10.00 -14.14 1.90
CA LEU A 524 -10.34 -13.06 2.82
C LEU A 524 -9.53 -13.16 4.10
N TRP A 525 -9.15 -12.02 4.64
CA TRP A 525 -8.55 -11.94 5.96
C TRP A 525 -9.62 -12.01 7.05
N PRO A 526 -9.32 -12.57 8.23
CA PRO A 526 -10.27 -12.61 9.33
C PRO A 526 -10.56 -11.21 9.87
N ILE A 527 -11.80 -11.00 10.30
CA ILE A 527 -12.13 -9.82 11.11
C ILE A 527 -11.39 -9.94 12.44
N PRO A 528 -10.66 -8.88 12.88
CA PRO A 528 -9.84 -8.95 14.10
C PRO A 528 -10.64 -9.39 15.32
N GLN A 529 -10.08 -10.30 16.10
CA GLN A 529 -10.76 -10.79 17.32
C GLN A 529 -10.96 -9.67 18.34
N SER A 530 -9.99 -8.78 18.49
CA SER A 530 -10.11 -7.61 19.39
C SER A 530 -11.30 -6.73 19.06
N GLU A 531 -11.57 -6.48 17.77
CA GLU A 531 -12.72 -5.69 17.33
C GLU A 531 -14.05 -6.40 17.62
N ARG A 532 -14.11 -7.71 17.38
CA ARG A 532 -15.27 -8.55 17.65
C ARG A 532 -15.54 -8.72 19.15
N ASP A 533 -14.53 -8.62 19.98
CA ASP A 533 -14.70 -8.66 21.44
C ASP A 533 -15.38 -7.40 21.96
N ILE A 534 -15.13 -6.26 21.35
CA ILE A 534 -15.76 -4.97 21.67
C ILE A 534 -17.14 -4.86 20.99
N ASN A 535 -17.19 -5.03 19.67
CA ASN A 535 -18.41 -4.92 18.88
C ASN A 535 -18.93 -6.31 18.48
N LYS A 536 -19.93 -6.82 19.20
CA LYS A 536 -20.50 -8.17 18.97
C LYS A 536 -21.31 -8.28 17.67
N ASN A 537 -21.59 -7.18 16.98
CA ASN A 537 -22.28 -7.18 15.68
C ASN A 537 -21.32 -7.53 14.51
N LEU A 538 -20.01 -7.55 14.76
CA LEU A 538 -19.02 -7.93 13.76
C LEU A 538 -18.96 -9.47 13.62
N THR A 539 -19.61 -10.01 12.63
CA THR A 539 -19.53 -11.45 12.28
C THR A 539 -18.15 -11.80 11.73
N GLN A 540 -17.75 -13.06 11.76
CA GLN A 540 -16.46 -13.51 11.23
C GLN A 540 -16.59 -13.97 9.77
N ASN A 541 -15.49 -13.92 9.02
CA ASN A 541 -15.38 -14.53 7.70
C ASN A 541 -15.34 -16.06 7.79
N PRO A 542 -15.82 -16.78 6.75
CA PRO A 542 -15.83 -18.24 6.74
C PRO A 542 -14.43 -18.84 7.00
N GLY A 543 -14.39 -19.88 7.84
CA GLY A 543 -13.18 -20.62 8.13
C GLY A 543 -12.27 -20.06 9.26
N TYR A 544 -12.70 -18.96 9.92
CA TYR A 544 -11.93 -18.33 11.01
C TYR A 544 -12.67 -18.34 12.35
#